data_c68809ebf797b5208c2a3f86a5002cd0
#
_entry.id   c68809ebf797b5208c2a3f86a5002cd0
#
_cell.length_a   1.000
_cell.length_b   1.000
_cell.length_c   1.000
_cell.angle_alpha   90.00
_cell.angle_beta   90.00
_cell.angle_gamma   90.00
#
_symmetry.space_group_name_H-M   'P 1'
#
loop_
_entity.id
_entity.type
_entity.pdbx_description
1 polymer ?
#
loop_
_entity_poly.entity_id
_entity_poly.type
_entity_poly.pdbx_seq_one_letter_code
_entity_poly.pdbx_strand_id
1 'polypeptide(L)'
;VKETLPALVVNGTQLMNTEGDTVVLHGVSYGWHQFWPRFYNASSVAYLVNDWGAQVLRASMGVDLDSACYVNKPEFGIECVTKVVDAAIENGVYVIIDWHSHNLRQEEEKEFFTQMATRYKGVPNVIYEVFNEPVEDSWEQVKSYSVEVIKTIRAIEPDAVILVGCPHWDQDIHLAADDPITGYSNIMYTL
;
A
#
# COMPACT_ATOMS: atom_id res chain seq x y z
N VAL A 1 -3.17 -24.65 -12.63
CA VAL A 1 -3.91 -23.38 -12.45
C VAL A 1 -3.56 -22.91 -11.05
N LYS A 2 -2.86 -21.78 -10.88
CA LYS A 2 -2.66 -21.22 -9.54
C LYS A 2 -4.04 -20.78 -9.02
N GLU A 3 -4.36 -21.16 -7.80
CA GLU A 3 -5.57 -20.68 -7.13
C GLU A 3 -5.51 -19.16 -7.00
N THR A 4 -6.59 -18.51 -7.35
CA THR A 4 -6.72 -17.06 -7.14
C THR A 4 -6.81 -16.83 -5.64
N LEU A 5 -6.00 -15.92 -5.10
CA LEU A 5 -6.10 -15.55 -3.69
C LEU A 5 -7.49 -14.99 -3.38
N PRO A 6 -8.07 -15.33 -2.21
CA PRO A 6 -9.29 -14.68 -1.78
C PRO A 6 -9.06 -13.19 -1.51
N ALA A 7 -10.04 -12.37 -1.82
CA ALA A 7 -9.98 -10.95 -1.47
C ALA A 7 -9.97 -10.77 0.05
N LEU A 8 -9.36 -9.69 0.50
CA LEU A 8 -9.28 -9.34 1.92
C LEU A 8 -10.40 -8.37 2.31
N VAL A 9 -10.86 -8.52 3.55
CA VAL A 9 -11.86 -7.63 4.15
C VAL A 9 -11.45 -7.30 5.58
N VAL A 10 -11.82 -6.12 6.05
CA VAL A 10 -11.63 -5.71 7.45
C VAL A 10 -12.96 -5.89 8.18
N ASN A 11 -12.96 -6.70 9.22
CA ASN A 11 -14.13 -6.95 10.06
C ASN A 11 -13.78 -6.64 11.54
N GLY A 12 -14.25 -5.50 12.00
CA GLY A 12 -13.89 -4.99 13.33
C GLY A 12 -12.37 -4.73 13.41
N THR A 13 -11.69 -5.46 14.28
CA THR A 13 -10.23 -5.37 14.49
C THR A 13 -9.45 -6.47 13.77
N GLN A 14 -10.10 -7.23 12.90
CA GLN A 14 -9.48 -8.36 12.22
C GLN A 14 -9.40 -8.14 10.71
N LEU A 15 -8.27 -8.53 10.14
CA LEU A 15 -8.15 -8.77 8.71
C LEU A 15 -8.64 -10.18 8.42
N MET A 16 -9.58 -10.30 7.51
CA MET A 16 -10.18 -11.57 7.11
C MET A 16 -10.11 -11.74 5.59
N ASN A 17 -10.27 -12.95 5.11
CA ASN A 17 -10.54 -13.21 3.70
C ASN A 17 -12.05 -13.31 3.43
N THR A 18 -12.43 -13.30 2.16
CA THR A 18 -13.84 -13.45 1.75
C THR A 18 -14.40 -14.86 1.97
N GLU A 19 -13.57 -15.82 2.38
CA GLU A 19 -13.96 -17.18 2.77
C GLU A 19 -14.34 -17.28 4.25
N GLY A 20 -14.09 -16.20 5.01
CA GLY A 20 -14.45 -16.09 6.42
C GLY A 20 -13.32 -16.43 7.41
N ASP A 21 -12.10 -16.64 6.91
CA ASP A 21 -10.95 -16.93 7.77
C ASP A 21 -10.25 -15.65 8.22
N THR A 22 -9.78 -15.63 9.46
CA THR A 22 -8.87 -14.58 9.93
C THR A 22 -7.50 -14.75 9.28
N VAL A 23 -6.97 -13.67 8.73
CA VAL A 23 -5.70 -13.66 8.00
C VAL A 23 -4.65 -12.89 8.77
N VAL A 24 -3.47 -13.51 8.93
CA VAL A 24 -2.27 -12.86 9.46
C VAL A 24 -1.18 -12.99 8.40
N LEU A 25 -0.71 -11.86 7.89
CA LEU A 25 0.26 -11.84 6.79
C LEU A 25 1.66 -11.47 7.32
N HIS A 26 2.63 -12.32 7.00
CA HIS A 26 4.04 -12.07 7.27
C HIS A 26 4.79 -11.82 5.95
N GLY A 27 5.64 -10.82 5.94
CA GLY A 27 6.34 -10.49 4.71
C GLY A 27 7.45 -9.47 4.87
N VAL A 28 7.85 -8.89 3.75
CA VAL A 28 9.03 -8.02 3.66
C VAL A 28 8.68 -6.71 2.96
N SER A 29 9.17 -5.60 3.50
CA SER A 29 9.15 -4.30 2.84
C SER A 29 10.44 -4.10 2.05
N TYR A 30 10.32 -3.66 0.80
CA TYR A 30 11.46 -3.36 -0.08
C TYR A 30 12.16 -2.05 0.26
N GLY A 31 11.49 -1.16 1.01
CA GLY A 31 11.98 0.19 1.27
C GLY A 31 12.02 1.07 0.00
N TRP A 32 12.48 2.28 0.15
CA TRP A 32 12.52 3.30 -0.91
C TRP A 32 13.07 2.77 -2.23
N HIS A 33 12.27 2.77 -3.30
CA HIS A 33 12.68 2.21 -4.60
C HIS A 33 13.93 2.91 -5.17
N GLN A 34 14.08 4.22 -4.97
CA GLN A 34 15.22 5.00 -5.48
C GLN A 34 16.54 4.65 -4.81
N PHE A 35 16.52 4.20 -3.57
CA PHE A 35 17.74 3.77 -2.86
C PHE A 35 18.08 2.30 -3.09
N TRP A 36 17.08 1.47 -3.35
CA TRP A 36 17.22 0.02 -3.47
C TRP A 36 16.68 -0.57 -4.79
N PRO A 37 16.84 0.11 -5.94
CA PRO A 37 16.21 -0.32 -7.19
C PRO A 37 16.65 -1.72 -7.64
N ARG A 38 17.85 -2.13 -7.27
CA ARG A 38 18.39 -3.46 -7.61
C ARG A 38 17.58 -4.63 -7.08
N PHE A 39 16.77 -4.40 -6.04
CA PHE A 39 15.91 -5.44 -5.47
C PHE A 39 14.52 -5.49 -6.09
N TYR A 40 14.10 -4.45 -6.79
CA TYR A 40 12.80 -4.36 -7.44
C TYR A 40 12.76 -5.17 -8.74
N ASN A 41 12.69 -6.50 -8.61
CA ASN A 41 12.68 -7.42 -9.74
C ASN A 41 12.00 -8.75 -9.38
N ALA A 42 11.59 -9.51 -10.40
CA ALA A 42 10.87 -10.77 -10.23
C ALA A 42 11.68 -11.85 -9.47
N SER A 43 13.00 -11.86 -9.63
CA SER A 43 13.86 -12.86 -8.97
C SER A 43 13.89 -12.69 -7.46
N SER A 44 13.95 -11.45 -6.98
CA SER A 44 13.91 -11.15 -5.54
C SER A 44 12.55 -11.52 -4.94
N VAL A 45 11.46 -11.25 -5.65
CA VAL A 45 10.12 -11.66 -5.23
C VAL A 45 10.02 -13.17 -5.12
N ALA A 46 10.42 -13.91 -6.16
CA ALA A 46 10.40 -15.37 -6.15
C ALA A 46 11.23 -15.93 -4.99
N TYR A 47 12.40 -15.37 -4.72
CA TYR A 47 13.25 -15.79 -3.61
C TYR A 47 12.57 -15.58 -2.25
N LEU A 48 12.02 -14.38 -2.01
CA LEU A 48 11.33 -14.08 -0.75
C LEU A 48 10.09 -14.96 -0.54
N VAL A 49 9.36 -15.25 -1.60
CA VAL A 49 8.18 -16.12 -1.51
C VAL A 49 8.56 -17.58 -1.29
N ASN A 50 9.50 -18.12 -2.08
CA ASN A 50 9.79 -19.55 -2.09
C ASN A 50 10.74 -19.98 -0.96
N ASP A 51 11.73 -19.15 -0.61
CA ASP A 51 12.76 -19.49 0.37
C ASP A 51 12.47 -18.93 1.76
N TRP A 52 11.83 -17.76 1.84
CA TRP A 52 11.49 -17.09 3.12
C TRP A 52 10.03 -17.28 3.52
N GLY A 53 9.18 -17.77 2.63
CA GLY A 53 7.76 -17.97 2.90
C GLY A 53 6.96 -16.67 3.04
N ALA A 54 7.39 -15.60 2.37
CA ALA A 54 6.69 -14.33 2.41
C ALA A 54 5.26 -14.48 1.86
N GLN A 55 4.28 -13.98 2.59
CA GLN A 55 2.85 -14.00 2.24
C GLN A 55 2.38 -12.65 1.71
N VAL A 56 3.11 -11.59 2.03
CA VAL A 56 2.88 -10.22 1.56
C VAL A 56 4.22 -9.53 1.29
N LEU A 57 4.27 -8.72 0.26
CA LEU A 57 5.42 -7.86 -0.05
C LEU A 57 4.97 -6.40 -0.08
N ARG A 58 5.81 -5.49 0.40
CA ARG A 58 5.51 -4.06 0.37
C ARG A 58 6.43 -3.36 -0.63
N ALA A 59 5.83 -2.89 -1.72
CA ALA A 59 6.50 -2.12 -2.76
C ALA A 59 6.38 -0.63 -2.45
N SER A 60 7.49 -0.03 -2.03
CA SER A 60 7.54 1.33 -1.49
C SER A 60 7.90 2.35 -2.58
N MET A 61 6.91 3.10 -3.05
CA MET A 61 7.11 4.21 -3.98
C MET A 61 7.68 5.41 -3.24
N GLY A 62 8.98 5.58 -3.27
CA GLY A 62 9.63 6.76 -2.68
C GLY A 62 9.28 8.04 -3.43
N VAL A 63 8.64 8.98 -2.73
CA VAL A 63 8.02 10.15 -3.36
C VAL A 63 8.97 11.30 -3.54
N ASP A 64 9.79 11.57 -2.54
CA ASP A 64 10.74 12.67 -2.48
C ASP A 64 12.12 12.23 -1.93
N LEU A 65 12.96 13.15 -1.48
CA LEU A 65 14.29 12.99 -0.87
C LEU A 65 15.46 12.72 -1.83
N ASP A 66 15.25 12.41 -3.10
CA ASP A 66 16.33 12.08 -4.03
C ASP A 66 15.96 12.46 -5.47
N SER A 67 16.97 12.55 -6.33
CA SER A 67 16.77 12.85 -7.76
C SER A 67 16.09 11.73 -8.56
N ALA A 68 16.01 10.52 -8.03
CA ALA A 68 15.37 9.36 -8.64
C ALA A 68 13.99 9.02 -8.01
N CYS A 69 13.49 9.87 -7.10
CA CYS A 69 12.17 9.74 -6.49
C CYS A 69 11.03 9.97 -7.49
N TYR A 70 9.81 9.63 -7.09
CA TYR A 70 8.62 9.75 -7.94
C TYR A 70 8.41 11.15 -8.52
N VAL A 71 8.54 12.20 -7.69
CA VAL A 71 8.33 13.59 -8.13
C VAL A 71 9.25 13.98 -9.30
N ASN A 72 10.46 13.47 -9.32
CA ASN A 72 11.45 13.78 -10.34
C ASN A 72 11.47 12.78 -11.50
N LYS A 73 11.15 11.51 -11.24
CA LYS A 73 11.18 10.41 -12.21
C LYS A 73 10.01 9.44 -11.98
N PRO A 74 8.77 9.86 -12.23
CA PRO A 74 7.60 9.04 -11.94
C PRO A 74 7.60 7.71 -12.69
N GLU A 75 8.01 7.69 -13.95
CA GLU A 75 8.06 6.47 -14.76
C GLU A 75 9.01 5.41 -14.19
N PHE A 76 10.17 5.84 -13.68
CA PHE A 76 11.13 4.94 -13.05
C PHE A 76 10.57 4.31 -11.75
N GLY A 77 9.92 5.11 -10.93
CA GLY A 77 9.27 4.61 -9.72
C GLY A 77 8.13 3.63 -10.03
N ILE A 78 7.28 3.97 -11.00
CA ILE A 78 6.20 3.10 -11.47
C ILE A 78 6.76 1.78 -12.02
N GLU A 79 7.84 1.82 -12.81
CA GLU A 79 8.50 0.63 -13.32
C GLU A 79 9.01 -0.28 -12.18
N CYS A 80 9.67 0.30 -11.18
CA CYS A 80 10.15 -0.46 -10.02
C CYS A 80 8.99 -1.13 -9.28
N VAL A 81 7.99 -0.36 -8.88
CA VAL A 81 6.84 -0.86 -8.11
C VAL A 81 6.08 -1.92 -8.89
N THR A 82 5.77 -1.69 -10.15
CA THR A 82 5.00 -2.66 -10.95
C THR A 82 5.74 -3.97 -11.17
N LYS A 83 7.07 -3.98 -11.26
CA LYS A 83 7.86 -5.24 -11.30
C LYS A 83 7.64 -6.11 -10.08
N VAL A 84 7.57 -5.51 -8.90
CA VAL A 84 7.30 -6.24 -7.65
C VAL A 84 5.85 -6.68 -7.58
N VAL A 85 4.91 -5.79 -7.92
CA VAL A 85 3.47 -6.13 -7.90
C VAL A 85 3.13 -7.25 -8.87
N ASP A 86 3.57 -7.15 -10.11
CA ASP A 86 3.33 -8.17 -11.13
C ASP A 86 3.92 -9.54 -10.71
N ALA A 87 5.14 -9.53 -10.17
CA ALA A 87 5.78 -10.75 -9.69
C ALA A 87 5.10 -11.33 -8.43
N ALA A 88 4.58 -10.49 -7.53
CA ALA A 88 3.79 -10.95 -6.37
C ALA A 88 2.51 -11.66 -6.82
N ILE A 89 1.81 -11.08 -7.79
CA ILE A 89 0.62 -11.71 -8.40
C ILE A 89 0.97 -13.04 -9.04
N GLU A 90 2.06 -13.10 -9.82
CA GLU A 90 2.55 -14.34 -10.43
C GLU A 90 2.93 -15.40 -9.40
N ASN A 91 3.46 -15.01 -8.26
CA ASN A 91 3.84 -15.93 -7.18
C ASN A 91 2.69 -16.26 -6.22
N GLY A 92 1.52 -15.63 -6.38
CA GLY A 92 0.32 -15.93 -5.60
C GLY A 92 0.41 -15.44 -4.15
N VAL A 93 0.96 -14.26 -3.94
CA VAL A 93 1.02 -13.59 -2.63
C VAL A 93 0.38 -12.21 -2.69
N TYR A 94 0.04 -11.66 -1.54
CA TYR A 94 -0.46 -10.29 -1.45
C TYR A 94 0.67 -9.27 -1.63
N VAL A 95 0.32 -8.06 -2.03
CA VAL A 95 1.28 -6.98 -2.21
C VAL A 95 0.67 -5.64 -1.81
N ILE A 96 1.43 -4.87 -1.05
CA ILE A 96 1.08 -3.51 -0.65
C ILE A 96 1.75 -2.55 -1.63
N ILE A 97 0.97 -1.69 -2.25
CA ILE A 97 1.47 -0.53 -3.01
C ILE A 97 1.45 0.65 -2.07
N ASP A 98 2.63 1.07 -1.65
CA ASP A 98 2.84 2.07 -0.62
C ASP A 98 3.31 3.40 -1.22
N TRP A 99 2.55 4.48 -0.95
CA TRP A 99 2.98 5.85 -1.19
C TRP A 99 3.94 6.26 -0.08
N HIS A 100 5.22 6.03 -0.33
CA HIS A 100 6.28 6.14 0.66
C HIS A 100 6.76 7.58 0.79
N SER A 101 6.00 8.38 1.52
CA SER A 101 6.25 9.80 1.77
C SER A 101 6.18 10.13 3.25
N HIS A 102 6.83 11.22 3.63
CA HIS A 102 6.70 11.89 4.91
C HIS A 102 5.93 13.22 4.81
N ASN A 103 5.53 13.60 3.59
CA ASN A 103 4.94 14.90 3.29
C ASN A 103 3.62 14.75 2.54
N LEU A 104 2.70 15.68 2.78
CA LEU A 104 1.43 15.77 2.06
C LEU A 104 1.69 16.14 0.59
N ARG A 105 1.32 15.26 -0.34
CA ARG A 105 1.42 15.43 -1.79
C ARG A 105 0.19 14.89 -2.49
N GLN A 106 -0.94 15.53 -2.20
CA GLN A 106 -2.27 14.98 -2.50
C GLN A 106 -2.50 14.76 -4.00
N GLU A 107 -2.15 15.72 -4.85
CA GLU A 107 -2.45 15.61 -6.27
C GLU A 107 -1.58 14.58 -6.97
N GLU A 108 -0.29 14.52 -6.62
CA GLU A 108 0.64 13.52 -7.15
C GLU A 108 0.24 12.11 -6.69
N GLU A 109 -0.19 11.97 -5.44
CA GLU A 109 -0.65 10.69 -4.91
C GLU A 109 -1.95 10.22 -5.56
N LYS A 110 -2.90 11.10 -5.77
CA LYS A 110 -4.15 10.79 -6.48
C LYS A 110 -3.88 10.36 -7.92
N GLU A 111 -2.94 11.00 -8.60
CA GLU A 111 -2.52 10.60 -9.94
C GLU A 111 -1.90 9.19 -9.93
N PHE A 112 -0.97 8.93 -9.01
CA PHE A 112 -0.33 7.64 -8.84
C PHE A 112 -1.34 6.53 -8.54
N PHE A 113 -2.21 6.70 -7.57
CA PHE A 113 -3.20 5.67 -7.24
C PHE A 113 -4.30 5.52 -8.28
N THR A 114 -4.62 6.55 -9.06
CA THR A 114 -5.49 6.41 -10.23
C THR A 114 -4.86 5.43 -11.24
N GLN A 115 -3.57 5.56 -11.50
CA GLN A 115 -2.84 4.65 -12.39
C GLN A 115 -2.78 3.22 -11.83
N MET A 116 -2.41 3.07 -10.55
CA MET A 116 -2.25 1.76 -9.92
C MET A 116 -3.59 1.03 -9.76
N ALA A 117 -4.62 1.71 -9.28
CA ALA A 117 -5.94 1.11 -9.13
C ALA A 117 -6.56 0.74 -10.49
N THR A 118 -6.32 1.54 -11.53
CA THR A 118 -6.77 1.21 -12.90
C THR A 118 -6.05 -0.02 -13.44
N ARG A 119 -4.72 -0.08 -13.27
CA ARG A 119 -3.89 -1.20 -13.74
C ARG A 119 -4.26 -2.52 -13.09
N TYR A 120 -4.51 -2.50 -11.80
CA TYR A 120 -4.75 -3.70 -10.99
C TYR A 120 -6.22 -3.88 -10.59
N LYS A 121 -7.13 -3.27 -11.31
CA LYS A 121 -8.56 -3.34 -11.03
C LYS A 121 -9.05 -4.77 -10.93
N GLY A 122 -9.68 -5.10 -9.79
CA GLY A 122 -10.24 -6.42 -9.52
C GLY A 122 -9.20 -7.50 -9.20
N VAL A 123 -7.94 -7.13 -8.96
CA VAL A 123 -6.87 -8.06 -8.56
C VAL A 123 -6.86 -8.17 -7.03
N PRO A 124 -7.25 -9.32 -6.44
CA PRO A 124 -7.42 -9.45 -5.00
C PRO A 124 -6.11 -9.43 -4.20
N ASN A 125 -4.97 -9.54 -4.88
CA ASN A 125 -3.64 -9.51 -4.27
C ASN A 125 -3.26 -8.13 -3.73
N VAL A 126 -3.87 -7.04 -4.23
CA VAL A 126 -3.37 -5.68 -4.05
C VAL A 126 -4.02 -5.01 -2.85
N ILE A 127 -3.17 -4.47 -1.99
CA ILE A 127 -3.50 -3.61 -0.85
C ILE A 127 -2.89 -2.24 -1.13
N TYR A 128 -3.60 -1.16 -0.85
CA TYR A 128 -3.11 0.21 -1.06
C TYR A 128 -2.74 0.84 0.28
N GLU A 129 -1.60 1.50 0.34
CA GLU A 129 -1.16 2.24 1.52
C GLU A 129 -1.00 3.71 1.17
N VAL A 130 -1.90 4.52 1.74
CA VAL A 130 -1.95 5.95 1.51
C VAL A 130 -1.22 6.68 2.63
N PHE A 131 -0.01 7.09 2.38
CA PHE A 131 0.83 7.81 3.32
C PHE A 131 1.59 6.91 4.31
N ASN A 132 2.85 6.67 3.98
CA ASN A 132 3.76 5.82 4.75
C ASN A 132 3.91 6.27 6.22
N GLU A 133 4.46 7.44 6.46
CA GLU A 133 4.77 7.93 7.82
C GLU A 133 4.62 9.45 7.90
N PRO A 134 3.41 9.98 8.19
CA PRO A 134 3.24 11.41 8.48
C PRO A 134 4.12 11.84 9.66
N VAL A 135 4.78 12.98 9.58
CA VAL A 135 5.75 13.42 10.60
C VAL A 135 5.16 14.51 11.49
N GLU A 136 4.99 15.72 10.97
CA GLU A 136 4.59 16.90 11.75
C GLU A 136 3.12 17.28 11.53
N ASP A 137 2.45 16.66 10.57
CA ASP A 137 1.06 16.95 10.27
C ASP A 137 0.14 16.45 11.39
N SER A 138 -0.88 17.23 11.72
CA SER A 138 -1.89 16.78 12.69
C SER A 138 -2.74 15.64 12.13
N TRP A 139 -3.37 14.87 13.01
CA TRP A 139 -4.29 13.82 12.58
C TRP A 139 -5.44 14.38 11.72
N GLU A 140 -5.95 15.55 12.04
CA GLU A 140 -6.99 16.22 11.24
C GLU A 140 -6.52 16.45 9.79
N GLN A 141 -5.28 16.90 9.59
CA GLN A 141 -4.68 17.13 8.27
C GLN A 141 -4.45 15.80 7.55
N VAL A 142 -3.86 14.82 8.23
CA VAL A 142 -3.61 13.47 7.67
C VAL A 142 -4.92 12.78 7.31
N LYS A 143 -5.92 12.85 8.17
CA LYS A 143 -7.26 12.28 7.95
C LYS A 143 -7.94 12.91 6.73
N SER A 144 -7.96 14.24 6.66
CA SER A 144 -8.56 14.97 5.53
C SER A 144 -7.87 14.62 4.20
N TYR A 145 -6.55 14.61 4.19
CA TYR A 145 -5.74 14.21 3.05
C TYR A 145 -6.04 12.77 2.62
N SER A 146 -5.99 11.83 3.57
CA SER A 146 -6.20 10.41 3.31
C SER A 146 -7.59 10.13 2.76
N VAL A 147 -8.62 10.82 3.24
CA VAL A 147 -10.00 10.69 2.73
C VAL A 147 -10.07 11.07 1.25
N GLU A 148 -9.39 12.12 0.81
CA GLU A 148 -9.40 12.52 -0.61
C GLU A 148 -8.69 11.47 -1.50
N VAL A 149 -7.61 10.87 -1.02
CA VAL A 149 -6.93 9.77 -1.73
C VAL A 149 -7.80 8.50 -1.74
N ILE A 150 -8.42 8.16 -0.61
CA ILE A 150 -9.35 7.03 -0.49
C ILE A 150 -10.50 7.17 -1.49
N LYS A 151 -11.09 8.35 -1.64
CA LYS A 151 -12.14 8.61 -2.65
C LYS A 151 -11.66 8.27 -4.05
N THR A 152 -10.44 8.64 -4.38
CA THR A 152 -9.84 8.35 -5.69
C THR A 152 -9.70 6.85 -5.93
N ILE A 153 -9.19 6.11 -4.96
CA ILE A 153 -9.06 4.65 -5.05
C ILE A 153 -10.45 3.99 -5.11
N ARG A 154 -11.39 4.41 -4.27
CA ARG A 154 -12.75 3.84 -4.19
C ARG A 154 -13.58 4.04 -5.46
N ALA A 155 -13.31 5.07 -6.23
CA ALA A 155 -13.95 5.26 -7.54
C ALA A 155 -13.60 4.15 -8.55
N ILE A 156 -12.50 3.43 -8.32
CA ILE A 156 -11.96 2.39 -9.22
C ILE A 156 -12.05 1.01 -8.55
N GLU A 157 -11.64 0.92 -7.30
CA GLU A 157 -11.56 -0.27 -6.44
C GLU A 157 -12.45 -0.08 -5.19
N PRO A 158 -13.73 -0.43 -5.26
CA PRO A 158 -14.67 -0.13 -4.18
C PRO A 158 -14.41 -0.88 -2.89
N ASP A 159 -13.80 -2.07 -2.96
CA ASP A 159 -13.70 -3.01 -1.83
C ASP A 159 -12.26 -3.28 -1.37
N ALA A 160 -11.25 -2.74 -2.04
CA ALA A 160 -9.85 -2.98 -1.69
C ALA A 160 -9.52 -2.55 -0.26
N VAL A 161 -8.62 -3.29 0.41
CA VAL A 161 -8.09 -2.87 1.71
C VAL A 161 -7.14 -1.69 1.52
N ILE A 162 -7.34 -0.65 2.31
CA ILE A 162 -6.50 0.55 2.33
C ILE A 162 -5.90 0.74 3.72
N LEU A 163 -4.59 0.90 3.75
CA LEU A 163 -3.81 1.23 4.94
C LEU A 163 -3.61 2.75 5.00
N VAL A 164 -3.73 3.31 6.18
CA VAL A 164 -3.59 4.75 6.44
C VAL A 164 -2.53 4.99 7.49
N GLY A 165 -1.54 5.81 7.18
CA GLY A 165 -0.51 6.24 8.12
C GLY A 165 -1.05 7.19 9.18
N CYS A 166 -0.39 7.21 10.34
CA CYS A 166 -0.72 8.05 11.47
C CYS A 166 0.39 9.06 11.76
N PRO A 167 0.12 10.18 12.43
CA PRO A 167 1.15 11.18 12.74
C PRO A 167 2.33 10.62 13.56
N HIS A 168 3.43 11.36 13.55
CA HIS A 168 4.61 11.10 14.33
C HIS A 168 5.23 9.73 14.02
N TRP A 169 5.46 9.48 12.70
CA TRP A 169 5.98 8.19 12.19
C TRP A 169 5.14 6.98 12.63
N ASP A 170 3.83 7.07 12.49
CA ASP A 170 2.83 6.08 12.87
C ASP A 170 2.71 5.82 14.40
N GLN A 171 3.46 6.53 15.23
CA GLN A 171 3.45 6.33 16.69
C GLN A 171 2.14 6.78 17.34
N ASP A 172 1.46 7.77 16.78
CA ASP A 172 0.24 8.35 17.35
C ASP A 172 -1.05 7.68 16.85
N ILE A 173 -1.04 6.37 16.69
CA ILE A 173 -2.19 5.58 16.23
C ILE A 173 -3.42 5.75 17.11
N HIS A 174 -3.25 6.12 18.38
CA HIS A 174 -4.35 6.43 19.30
C HIS A 174 -5.24 7.57 18.78
N LEU A 175 -4.70 8.53 18.04
CA LEU A 175 -5.48 9.62 17.45
C LEU A 175 -6.46 9.10 16.40
N ALA A 176 -6.05 8.12 15.59
CA ALA A 176 -6.92 7.46 14.63
C ALA A 176 -7.97 6.57 15.34
N ALA A 177 -7.62 5.98 16.47
CA ALA A 177 -8.56 5.19 17.26
C ALA A 177 -9.66 6.07 17.89
N ASP A 178 -9.30 7.28 18.37
CA ASP A 178 -10.23 8.23 18.98
C ASP A 178 -11.13 8.94 17.94
N ASP A 179 -10.62 9.15 16.74
CA ASP A 179 -11.34 9.83 15.64
C ASP A 179 -11.10 9.12 14.30
N PRO A 180 -11.63 7.91 14.10
CA PRO A 180 -11.36 7.13 12.89
C PRO A 180 -11.98 7.75 11.63
N ILE A 181 -11.47 7.33 10.47
CA ILE A 181 -12.10 7.60 9.18
C ILE A 181 -13.41 6.81 9.11
N THR A 182 -14.50 7.52 8.85
CA THR A 182 -15.85 6.94 8.76
C THR A 182 -16.41 7.06 7.34
N GLY A 183 -17.43 6.24 7.03
CA GLY A 183 -18.08 6.26 5.71
C GLY A 183 -17.38 5.39 4.65
N TYR A 184 -16.30 4.72 5.01
CA TYR A 184 -15.58 3.76 4.17
C TYR A 184 -15.35 2.45 4.92
N SER A 185 -15.51 1.33 4.23
CA SER A 185 -15.13 0.00 4.72
C SER A 185 -13.68 -0.32 4.34
N ASN A 186 -13.14 -1.39 4.93
CA ASN A 186 -11.83 -1.94 4.61
C ASN A 186 -10.67 -0.93 4.77
N ILE A 187 -10.72 -0.15 5.84
CA ILE A 187 -9.64 0.76 6.25
C ILE A 187 -8.92 0.15 7.45
N MET A 188 -7.60 0.16 7.42
CA MET A 188 -6.71 -0.18 8.53
C MET A 188 -5.72 0.97 8.76
N TYR A 189 -5.17 1.04 9.96
CA TYR A 189 -4.15 2.04 10.32
C TYR A 189 -2.82 1.36 10.58
N THR A 190 -1.73 2.01 10.21
CA THR A 190 -0.36 1.52 10.41
C THR A 190 0.24 2.00 11.73
N LEU A 191 1.16 1.19 12.28
CA LEU A 191 1.92 1.44 13.50
C LEU A 191 3.40 1.15 13.22
#